data_9d357058ed5213b7f3980e8fe4c22e38
#
_entry.id   9d357058ed5213b7f3980e8fe4c22e38
#
_cell.length_a   1.000
_cell.length_b   1.000
_cell.length_c   1.000
_cell.angle_alpha   90.00
_cell.angle_beta   90.00
_cell.angle_gamma   90.00
#
_symmetry.space_group_name_H-M   'P 1'
#
loop_
_entity.id
_entity.type
_entity.pdbx_description
1 polymer ?
#
loop_
_entity_poly.entity_id
_entity_poly.type
_entity_poly.pdbx_seq_one_letter_code
_entity_poly.pdbx_strand_id
1 'polypeptide(L)'
;LGDGSPTREVRGEFGGGFPIRASLTPSAYFGVTWLRQTADADHIAALSARSVERGLAPLGDDEGWKHLDEEEIYVKLGLPLIVPELREGTTAIDRADAGALPTLMRIDDYNADLHVHTHASDGLNTIEEMAEAAQARGYGCLAICDHSRSSGQAGGLSVERLLEQIEQVRAVNDRMDSDFTLMAGSE
;
A
#
# COMPACT_ATOMS: atom_id res chain seq x y z
N LEU A 1 -32.34 5.69 -10.52
CA LEU A 1 -33.32 6.17 -9.55
C LEU A 1 -33.42 5.17 -8.41
N GLY A 2 -32.69 5.41 -7.33
CA GLY A 2 -33.04 5.27 -5.95
C GLY A 2 -33.34 3.87 -5.43
N ASP A 3 -32.30 3.11 -5.14
CA ASP A 3 -32.32 1.95 -4.21
C ASP A 3 -32.43 2.37 -2.73
N GLY A 4 -32.65 3.65 -2.46
CA GLY A 4 -32.70 4.19 -1.09
C GLY A 4 -31.34 4.43 -0.46
N SER A 5 -30.23 4.06 -1.13
CA SER A 5 -28.89 4.30 -0.62
C SER A 5 -28.59 5.80 -0.57
N PRO A 6 -28.07 6.32 0.57
CA PRO A 6 -27.64 7.71 0.68
C PRO A 6 -26.36 7.99 -0.11
N THR A 7 -25.69 6.94 -0.61
CA THR A 7 -24.44 7.03 -1.36
C THR A 7 -24.71 7.26 -2.84
N ARG A 8 -24.07 8.26 -3.43
CA ARG A 8 -24.15 8.58 -4.84
C ARG A 8 -22.84 8.26 -5.54
N GLU A 9 -22.89 7.46 -6.61
CA GLU A 9 -21.73 7.23 -7.47
C GLU A 9 -21.62 8.33 -8.54
N VAL A 10 -20.42 8.86 -8.70
CA VAL A 10 -20.04 9.80 -9.76
C VAL A 10 -18.96 9.14 -10.59
N ARG A 11 -19.13 9.14 -11.91
CA ARG A 11 -18.16 8.60 -12.87
C ARG A 11 -17.61 9.72 -13.73
N GLY A 12 -16.36 9.66 -14.06
CA GLY A 12 -15.67 10.63 -14.90
C GLY A 12 -14.38 10.05 -15.46
N GLU A 13 -13.65 10.90 -16.18
CA GLU A 13 -12.32 10.57 -16.70
C GLU A 13 -11.32 11.63 -16.20
N PHE A 14 -10.13 11.19 -15.84
CA PHE A 14 -9.00 12.06 -15.51
C PHE A 14 -7.97 12.02 -16.64
N GLY A 15 -7.26 13.11 -16.84
CA GLY A 15 -6.31 13.38 -17.92
C GLY A 15 -5.78 12.15 -18.66
N GLY A 16 -6.05 12.08 -19.97
CA GLY A 16 -5.63 10.94 -20.81
C GLY A 16 -6.58 9.74 -20.86
N GLY A 17 -7.84 9.88 -20.38
CA GLY A 17 -8.86 8.84 -20.51
C GLY A 17 -8.88 7.80 -19.38
N PHE A 18 -8.24 8.08 -18.25
CA PHE A 18 -8.30 7.20 -17.07
C PHE A 18 -9.69 7.28 -16.43
N PRO A 19 -10.47 6.18 -16.37
CA PRO A 19 -11.78 6.20 -15.76
C PRO A 19 -11.65 6.40 -14.24
N ILE A 20 -12.45 7.33 -13.72
CA ILE A 20 -12.58 7.57 -12.27
C ILE A 20 -14.01 7.25 -11.86
N ARG A 21 -14.13 6.58 -10.71
CA ARG A 21 -15.37 6.37 -10.00
C ARG A 21 -15.21 6.87 -8.56
N ALA A 22 -16.11 7.76 -8.16
CA ALA A 22 -16.14 8.32 -6.81
C ALA A 22 -17.49 8.04 -6.16
N SER A 23 -17.47 7.53 -4.94
CA SER A 23 -18.66 7.34 -4.11
C SER A 23 -18.79 8.49 -3.13
N LEU A 24 -19.86 9.27 -3.27
CA LEU A 24 -20.17 10.38 -2.38
C LEU A 24 -21.21 9.89 -1.36
N THR A 25 -20.87 9.92 -0.09
CA THR A 25 -21.77 9.48 1.00
C THR A 25 -21.80 10.53 2.11
N PRO A 26 -22.94 10.75 2.79
CA PRO A 26 -22.96 11.54 4.01
C PRO A 26 -22.06 10.92 5.08
N SER A 27 -21.45 11.75 5.92
CA SER A 27 -20.52 11.30 6.97
C SER A 27 -21.12 10.24 7.90
N ALA A 28 -22.42 10.31 8.14
CA ALA A 28 -23.14 9.34 8.98
C ALA A 28 -23.12 7.89 8.41
N TYR A 29 -22.86 7.70 7.14
CA TYR A 29 -22.81 6.38 6.49
C TYR A 29 -21.41 6.02 5.99
N PHE A 30 -20.42 6.83 6.35
CA PHE A 30 -19.06 6.67 5.83
C PHE A 30 -18.47 5.29 6.16
N GLY A 31 -18.56 4.82 7.40
CA GLY A 31 -17.99 3.55 7.82
C GLY A 31 -18.52 2.35 7.03
N VAL A 32 -19.84 2.20 6.91
CA VAL A 32 -20.43 1.09 6.15
C VAL A 32 -20.16 1.22 4.66
N THR A 33 -20.15 2.44 4.12
CA THR A 33 -19.84 2.68 2.71
C THR A 33 -18.38 2.34 2.42
N TRP A 34 -17.46 2.78 3.29
CA TRP A 34 -16.04 2.50 3.18
C TRP A 34 -15.76 0.99 3.24
N LEU A 35 -16.33 0.29 4.21
CA LEU A 35 -16.24 -1.16 4.33
C LEU A 35 -16.67 -1.86 3.02
N ARG A 36 -17.81 -1.48 2.44
CA ARG A 36 -18.30 -2.06 1.19
C ARG A 36 -17.46 -1.70 -0.04
N GLN A 37 -16.79 -0.57 -0.04
CA GLN A 37 -15.95 -0.13 -1.17
C GLN A 37 -14.53 -0.74 -1.14
N THR A 38 -14.11 -1.23 0.01
CA THR A 38 -12.76 -1.77 0.23
C THR A 38 -12.73 -3.29 0.43
N ALA A 39 -13.88 -3.96 0.34
CA ALA A 39 -14.00 -5.41 0.44
C ALA A 39 -14.56 -6.01 -0.86
N ASP A 40 -14.26 -7.26 -1.12
CA ASP A 40 -14.89 -8.00 -2.21
C ASP A 40 -16.32 -8.45 -1.86
N ALA A 41 -17.03 -8.98 -2.86
CA ALA A 41 -18.42 -9.38 -2.71
C ALA A 41 -18.61 -10.54 -1.72
N ASP A 42 -17.68 -11.49 -1.70
CA ASP A 42 -17.76 -12.67 -0.84
C ASP A 42 -17.54 -12.30 0.64
N HIS A 43 -16.60 -11.38 0.91
CA HIS A 43 -16.37 -10.84 2.24
C HIS A 43 -17.62 -10.11 2.78
N ILE A 44 -18.21 -9.21 1.97
CA ILE A 44 -19.42 -8.50 2.35
C ILE A 44 -20.62 -9.45 2.55
N ALA A 45 -20.78 -10.45 1.69
CA ALA A 45 -21.82 -11.44 1.85
C ALA A 45 -21.71 -12.22 3.17
N ALA A 46 -20.48 -12.65 3.52
CA ALA A 46 -20.22 -13.37 4.76
C ALA A 46 -20.46 -12.51 6.01
N LEU A 47 -19.97 -11.25 6.01
CA LEU A 47 -20.26 -10.31 7.10
C LEU A 47 -21.75 -9.98 7.22
N SER A 48 -22.46 -9.86 6.09
CA SER A 48 -23.90 -9.62 6.07
C SER A 48 -24.70 -10.82 6.63
N ALA A 49 -24.33 -12.05 6.27
CA ALA A 49 -24.91 -13.26 6.85
C ALA A 49 -24.68 -13.30 8.39
N ARG A 50 -23.45 -13.05 8.82
CA ARG A 50 -23.09 -12.98 10.23
C ARG A 50 -23.87 -11.91 11.00
N SER A 51 -24.13 -10.75 10.39
CA SER A 51 -24.92 -9.68 11.01
C SER A 51 -26.36 -10.13 11.27
N VAL A 52 -26.97 -10.80 10.30
CA VAL A 52 -28.34 -11.32 10.40
C VAL A 52 -28.42 -12.42 11.49
N GLU A 53 -27.45 -13.34 11.55
CA GLU A 53 -27.35 -14.36 12.60
C GLU A 53 -27.27 -13.75 14.01
N ARG A 54 -26.68 -12.58 14.13
CA ARG A 54 -26.60 -11.81 15.39
C ARG A 54 -27.79 -10.90 15.68
N GLY A 55 -28.82 -10.96 14.83
CA GLY A 55 -30.03 -10.14 14.96
C GLY A 55 -29.83 -8.66 14.57
N LEU A 56 -28.80 -8.37 13.80
CA LEU A 56 -28.48 -7.02 13.30
C LEU A 56 -29.03 -6.85 11.87
N ALA A 57 -29.05 -5.61 11.38
CA ALA A 57 -29.37 -5.31 10.00
C ALA A 57 -28.32 -5.93 9.06
N PRO A 58 -28.69 -6.37 7.84
CA PRO A 58 -27.71 -6.77 6.83
C PRO A 58 -26.85 -5.56 6.42
N LEU A 59 -25.62 -5.80 5.96
CA LEU A 59 -24.68 -4.73 5.56
C LEU A 59 -25.14 -3.92 4.32
N GLY A 60 -26.22 -4.35 3.65
CA GLY A 60 -26.90 -3.58 2.62
C GLY A 60 -27.90 -2.56 3.13
N ASP A 61 -28.28 -2.61 4.41
CA ASP A 61 -29.17 -1.65 5.06
C ASP A 61 -28.35 -0.56 5.77
N ASP A 62 -28.14 0.56 5.07
CA ASP A 62 -27.32 1.67 5.55
C ASP A 62 -27.83 2.27 6.89
N GLU A 63 -29.13 2.31 7.12
CA GLU A 63 -29.70 2.89 8.34
C GLU A 63 -29.34 2.07 9.59
N GLY A 64 -29.21 0.76 9.47
CA GLY A 64 -28.79 -0.13 10.57
C GLY A 64 -27.35 0.11 11.03
N TRP A 65 -26.54 0.74 10.21
CA TRP A 65 -25.09 0.97 10.42
C TRP A 65 -24.71 2.45 10.48
N LYS A 66 -25.71 3.32 10.57
CA LYS A 66 -25.54 4.76 10.62
C LYS A 66 -24.73 5.20 11.84
N HIS A 67 -23.85 6.20 11.63
CA HIS A 67 -22.97 6.79 12.64
C HIS A 67 -21.91 5.85 13.25
N LEU A 68 -21.70 4.68 12.67
CA LEU A 68 -20.65 3.76 13.06
C LEU A 68 -19.43 3.94 12.14
N ASP A 69 -18.25 3.88 12.72
CA ASP A 69 -17.02 3.69 11.98
C ASP A 69 -16.79 2.18 11.68
N GLU A 70 -15.73 1.86 10.95
CA GLU A 70 -15.45 0.46 10.58
C GLU A 70 -15.15 -0.42 11.78
N GLU A 71 -14.42 0.09 12.76
CA GLU A 71 -14.05 -0.67 13.95
C GLU A 71 -15.30 -1.00 14.77
N GLU A 72 -16.20 -0.03 14.95
CA GLU A 72 -17.49 -0.23 15.62
C GLU A 72 -18.38 -1.24 14.90
N ILE A 73 -18.36 -1.25 13.55
CA ILE A 73 -19.08 -2.25 12.73
C ILE A 73 -18.52 -3.66 13.03
N TYR A 74 -17.20 -3.85 12.97
CA TYR A 74 -16.57 -5.14 13.26
C TYR A 74 -16.81 -5.58 14.72
N VAL A 75 -16.74 -4.67 15.68
CA VAL A 75 -17.09 -4.96 17.08
C VAL A 75 -18.52 -5.45 17.23
N LYS A 76 -19.50 -4.81 16.56
CA LYS A 76 -20.90 -5.30 16.56
C LYS A 76 -21.03 -6.68 15.92
N LEU A 77 -20.21 -6.99 14.92
CA LEU A 77 -20.14 -8.30 14.30
C LEU A 77 -19.40 -9.35 15.17
N GLY A 78 -18.83 -8.92 16.32
CA GLY A 78 -18.05 -9.77 17.22
C GLY A 78 -16.71 -10.21 16.64
N LEU A 79 -16.10 -9.33 15.84
CA LEU A 79 -14.81 -9.52 15.19
C LEU A 79 -13.87 -8.37 15.56
N PRO A 80 -12.56 -8.60 15.59
CA PRO A 80 -11.60 -7.50 15.49
C PRO A 80 -11.69 -6.85 14.11
N LEU A 81 -11.23 -5.60 14.00
CA LEU A 81 -11.14 -4.92 12.71
C LEU A 81 -10.30 -5.75 11.73
N ILE A 82 -10.89 -6.08 10.59
CA ILE A 82 -10.19 -6.64 9.45
C ILE A 82 -9.85 -5.46 8.53
N VAL A 83 -8.56 -5.18 8.36
CA VAL A 83 -8.09 -4.06 7.53
C VAL A 83 -8.37 -4.31 6.04
N PRO A 84 -8.49 -3.25 5.21
CA PRO A 84 -8.85 -3.38 3.79
C PRO A 84 -8.03 -4.40 3.00
N GLU A 85 -6.74 -4.51 3.27
CA GLU A 85 -5.80 -5.40 2.60
C GLU A 85 -6.10 -6.89 2.79
N LEU A 86 -6.96 -7.23 3.74
CA LEU A 86 -7.33 -8.61 4.08
C LEU A 86 -8.79 -8.96 3.70
N ARG A 87 -9.53 -8.04 3.07
CA ARG A 87 -10.98 -8.19 2.81
C ARG A 87 -11.27 -8.90 1.49
N GLU A 88 -10.56 -9.99 1.22
CA GLU A 88 -10.77 -10.87 0.06
C GLU A 88 -11.28 -12.23 0.52
N GLY A 89 -12.48 -12.62 0.05
CA GLY A 89 -13.15 -13.85 0.45
C GLY A 89 -13.46 -13.93 1.94
N THR A 90 -13.56 -15.14 2.46
CA THR A 90 -13.96 -15.43 3.86
C THR A 90 -12.81 -15.78 4.80
N THR A 91 -11.62 -16.07 4.26
CA THR A 91 -10.48 -16.58 5.05
C THR A 91 -10.07 -15.63 6.19
N ALA A 92 -10.13 -14.31 5.96
CA ALA A 92 -9.79 -13.35 7.01
C ALA A 92 -10.83 -13.31 8.14
N ILE A 93 -12.11 -13.59 7.83
CA ILE A 93 -13.18 -13.70 8.84
C ILE A 93 -12.92 -14.91 9.74
N ASP A 94 -12.61 -16.07 9.16
CA ASP A 94 -12.29 -17.28 9.90
C ASP A 94 -11.05 -17.10 10.80
N ARG A 95 -10.02 -16.41 10.28
CA ARG A 95 -8.82 -16.07 11.05
C ARG A 95 -9.09 -15.07 12.16
N ALA A 96 -9.98 -14.10 11.91
CA ALA A 96 -10.39 -13.13 12.92
C ALA A 96 -11.11 -13.80 14.08
N ASP A 97 -12.03 -14.74 13.80
CA ASP A 97 -12.72 -15.57 14.82
C ASP A 97 -11.72 -16.41 15.63
N ALA A 98 -10.66 -16.89 15.01
CA ALA A 98 -9.61 -17.67 15.66
C ALA A 98 -8.55 -16.80 16.38
N GLY A 99 -8.62 -15.48 16.31
CA GLY A 99 -7.58 -14.57 16.83
C GLY A 99 -6.24 -14.70 16.10
N ALA A 100 -6.25 -15.12 14.83
CA ALA A 100 -5.08 -15.49 14.02
C ALA A 100 -4.93 -14.61 12.76
N LEU A 101 -5.41 -13.35 12.82
CA LEU A 101 -5.13 -12.38 11.74
C LEU A 101 -3.63 -12.17 11.59
N PRO A 102 -3.09 -12.08 10.36
CA PRO A 102 -1.69 -11.80 10.16
C PRO A 102 -1.34 -10.38 10.59
N THR A 103 -0.14 -10.20 11.11
CA THR A 103 0.45 -8.86 11.25
C THR A 103 0.89 -8.39 9.88
N LEU A 104 0.33 -7.28 9.41
CA LEU A 104 0.74 -6.69 8.14
C LEU A 104 2.00 -5.83 8.32
N MET A 105 2.79 -5.73 7.23
CA MET A 105 3.93 -4.84 7.16
C MET A 105 3.46 -3.37 7.29
N ARG A 106 4.18 -2.60 8.09
CA ARG A 106 3.97 -1.17 8.31
C ARG A 106 5.10 -0.36 7.70
N ILE A 107 4.89 0.92 7.55
CA ILE A 107 5.93 1.81 7.01
C ILE A 107 7.21 1.78 7.84
N ASP A 108 7.08 1.61 9.15
CA ASP A 108 8.21 1.55 10.09
C ASP A 108 8.97 0.21 10.03
N ASP A 109 8.43 -0.80 9.35
CA ASP A 109 9.09 -2.09 9.15
C ASP A 109 10.04 -2.06 7.93
N TYR A 110 9.99 -1.00 7.12
CA TYR A 110 10.89 -0.80 5.99
C TYR A 110 12.27 -0.39 6.51
N ASN A 111 13.25 -1.24 6.26
CA ASN A 111 14.64 -0.99 6.65
C ASN A 111 15.62 -1.03 5.47
N ALA A 112 15.14 -1.11 4.26
CA ALA A 112 15.95 -1.12 3.06
C ALA A 112 15.18 -0.61 1.85
N ASP A 113 15.89 -0.04 0.88
CA ASP A 113 15.43 0.15 -0.48
C ASP A 113 16.43 -0.52 -1.43
N LEU A 114 15.94 -1.48 -2.22
CA LEU A 114 16.79 -2.34 -3.02
C LEU A 114 16.79 -1.99 -4.51
N HIS A 115 16.22 -0.84 -4.88
CA HIS A 115 16.20 -0.41 -6.26
C HIS A 115 16.02 1.11 -6.37
N VAL A 116 17.13 1.84 -6.43
CA VAL A 116 17.11 3.29 -6.64
C VAL A 116 18.10 3.70 -7.74
N HIS A 117 17.80 4.82 -8.40
CA HIS A 117 18.63 5.38 -9.46
C HIS A 117 19.30 6.67 -9.01
N THR A 118 20.46 6.95 -9.60
CA THR A 118 21.21 8.19 -9.38
C THR A 118 21.24 9.05 -10.63
N HIS A 119 21.84 10.23 -10.53
CA HIS A 119 22.08 11.10 -11.69
C HIS A 119 23.01 10.47 -12.76
N ALA A 120 23.59 9.32 -12.48
CA ALA A 120 24.38 8.59 -13.49
C ALA A 120 23.52 8.03 -14.61
N SER A 121 22.24 7.73 -14.36
CA SER A 121 21.24 7.40 -15.37
C SER A 121 20.12 8.44 -15.39
N ASP A 122 18.98 8.18 -14.82
CA ASP A 122 17.78 9.02 -14.86
C ASP A 122 17.31 9.54 -13.49
N GLY A 123 18.04 9.26 -12.42
CA GLY A 123 17.83 9.82 -11.10
C GLY A 123 18.34 11.28 -10.99
N LEU A 124 18.11 11.91 -9.86
CA LEU A 124 18.44 13.33 -9.64
C LEU A 124 19.62 13.55 -8.70
N ASN A 125 19.92 12.59 -7.82
CA ASN A 125 20.86 12.73 -6.72
C ASN A 125 22.13 11.90 -6.96
N THR A 126 23.20 12.24 -6.23
CA THR A 126 24.43 11.47 -6.22
C THR A 126 24.31 10.21 -5.37
N ILE A 127 25.26 9.30 -5.48
CA ILE A 127 25.35 8.09 -4.64
C ILE A 127 25.43 8.47 -3.16
N GLU A 128 26.22 9.49 -2.83
CA GLU A 128 26.39 9.99 -1.46
C GLU A 128 25.06 10.54 -0.90
N GLU A 129 24.40 11.42 -1.64
CA GLU A 129 23.12 12.01 -1.22
C GLU A 129 22.04 10.94 -1.02
N MET A 130 22.01 9.92 -1.88
CA MET A 130 21.08 8.80 -1.75
C MET A 130 21.38 7.96 -0.50
N ALA A 131 22.64 7.67 -0.23
CA ALA A 131 23.09 6.92 0.95
C ALA A 131 22.76 7.67 2.26
N GLU A 132 23.10 8.97 2.32
CA GLU A 132 22.79 9.83 3.47
C GLU A 132 21.27 9.91 3.74
N ALA A 133 20.47 10.04 2.68
CA ALA A 133 19.02 10.09 2.80
C ALA A 133 18.41 8.74 3.28
N ALA A 134 19.00 7.62 2.87
CA ALA A 134 18.59 6.30 3.33
C ALA A 134 18.91 6.09 4.83
N GLN A 135 20.13 6.46 5.26
CA GLN A 135 20.50 6.42 6.69
C GLN A 135 19.61 7.33 7.54
N ALA A 136 19.32 8.55 7.07
CA ALA A 136 18.45 9.48 7.79
C ALA A 136 17.01 8.96 7.96
N ARG A 137 16.59 8.01 7.12
CA ARG A 137 15.31 7.28 7.23
C ARG A 137 15.39 6.04 8.11
N GLY A 138 16.56 5.70 8.63
CA GLY A 138 16.78 4.51 9.44
C GLY A 138 16.91 3.23 8.61
N TYR A 139 17.19 3.32 7.31
CA TYR A 139 17.46 2.15 6.50
C TYR A 139 18.85 1.57 6.84
N GLY A 140 18.92 0.25 6.91
CA GLY A 140 20.20 -0.47 7.06
C GLY A 140 20.81 -0.87 5.71
N CYS A 141 20.09 -0.68 4.59
CA CYS A 141 20.59 -1.04 3.26
C CYS A 141 19.97 -0.18 2.16
N LEU A 142 20.80 0.13 1.15
CA LEU A 142 20.36 0.75 -0.10
C LEU A 142 21.07 0.10 -1.29
N ALA A 143 20.34 -0.21 -2.38
CA ALA A 143 20.94 -0.69 -3.63
C ALA A 143 20.79 0.35 -4.75
N ILE A 144 21.94 0.80 -5.28
CA ILE A 144 22.01 1.65 -6.47
C ILE A 144 21.88 0.76 -7.70
N CYS A 145 20.81 0.96 -8.49
CA CYS A 145 20.46 0.12 -9.64
C CYS A 145 20.28 0.94 -10.92
N ASP A 146 21.23 1.81 -11.21
CA ASP A 146 21.20 2.64 -12.42
C ASP A 146 21.06 1.81 -13.69
N HIS A 147 20.36 2.34 -14.69
CA HIS A 147 20.11 1.69 -15.95
C HIS A 147 21.40 1.32 -16.67
N SER A 148 21.43 0.12 -17.25
CA SER A 148 22.51 -0.31 -18.17
C SER A 148 22.28 0.27 -19.57
N ARG A 149 23.23 0.04 -20.46
CA ARG A 149 23.19 0.51 -21.86
C ARG A 149 21.97 0.01 -22.65
N SER A 150 21.24 -0.99 -22.15
CA SER A 150 20.01 -1.48 -22.76
C SER A 150 18.86 -0.46 -22.67
N SER A 151 18.91 0.43 -21.70
CA SER A 151 17.92 1.49 -21.47
C SER A 151 18.45 2.86 -21.93
N GLY A 152 18.69 3.02 -23.23
CA GLY A 152 19.29 4.22 -23.80
C GLY A 152 18.46 5.51 -23.55
N GLN A 153 17.12 5.40 -23.47
CA GLN A 153 16.23 6.51 -23.17
C GLN A 153 16.38 7.03 -21.73
N ALA A 154 16.89 6.23 -20.81
CA ALA A 154 17.13 6.57 -19.41
C ALA A 154 18.61 6.96 -19.15
N GLY A 155 19.40 7.20 -20.21
CA GLY A 155 20.82 7.56 -20.07
C GLY A 155 21.70 6.39 -19.59
N GLY A 156 21.28 5.15 -19.84
CA GLY A 156 21.90 3.94 -19.31
C GLY A 156 23.42 3.86 -19.48
N LEU A 157 24.10 3.31 -18.49
CA LEU A 157 25.55 3.27 -18.37
C LEU A 157 26.18 2.28 -19.34
N SER A 158 27.32 2.66 -19.95
CA SER A 158 28.18 1.69 -20.60
C SER A 158 28.80 0.74 -19.57
N VAL A 159 29.37 -0.36 -20.03
CA VAL A 159 30.06 -1.32 -19.13
C VAL A 159 31.15 -0.63 -18.30
N GLU A 160 31.93 0.24 -18.97
CA GLU A 160 33.01 0.99 -18.30
C GLU A 160 32.47 1.91 -17.20
N ARG A 161 31.41 2.68 -17.51
CA ARG A 161 30.77 3.56 -16.52
C ARG A 161 30.14 2.78 -15.37
N LEU A 162 29.56 1.60 -15.63
CA LEU A 162 29.01 0.75 -14.59
C LEU A 162 30.11 0.22 -13.65
N LEU A 163 31.26 -0.19 -14.20
CA LEU A 163 32.40 -0.62 -13.39
C LEU A 163 32.96 0.53 -12.54
N GLU A 164 33.06 1.74 -13.09
CA GLU A 164 33.43 2.94 -12.35
C GLU A 164 32.42 3.23 -11.21
N GLN A 165 31.13 3.10 -11.47
CA GLN A 165 30.09 3.30 -10.47
C GLN A 165 30.18 2.26 -9.33
N ILE A 166 30.47 1.00 -9.64
CA ILE A 166 30.69 -0.03 -8.61
C ILE A 166 31.81 0.39 -7.65
N GLU A 167 32.93 0.92 -8.17
CA GLU A 167 34.01 1.42 -7.31
C GLU A 167 33.60 2.66 -6.51
N GLN A 168 32.80 3.56 -7.08
CA GLN A 168 32.23 4.70 -6.35
C GLN A 168 31.31 4.24 -5.21
N VAL A 169 30.41 3.29 -5.46
CA VAL A 169 29.53 2.70 -4.44
C VAL A 169 30.33 2.10 -3.30
N ARG A 170 31.40 1.34 -3.62
CA ARG A 170 32.31 0.77 -2.61
C ARG A 170 32.97 1.87 -1.78
N ALA A 171 33.53 2.88 -2.43
CA ALA A 171 34.19 3.99 -1.76
C ALA A 171 33.24 4.81 -0.86
N VAL A 172 31.96 4.96 -1.25
CA VAL A 172 30.95 5.57 -0.39
C VAL A 172 30.62 4.65 0.77
N ASN A 173 30.36 3.37 0.50
CA ASN A 173 30.04 2.38 1.53
C ASN A 173 31.10 2.29 2.63
N ASP A 174 32.40 2.38 2.28
CA ASP A 174 33.50 2.34 3.23
C ASP A 174 33.56 3.56 4.18
N ARG A 175 32.81 4.63 3.87
CA ARG A 175 32.70 5.86 4.68
C ARG A 175 31.42 5.95 5.49
N MET A 176 30.46 5.05 5.21
CA MET A 176 29.18 5.00 5.92
C MET A 176 29.33 4.32 7.29
N ASP A 177 28.34 4.45 8.14
CA ASP A 177 28.29 3.77 9.42
C ASP A 177 28.25 2.25 9.25
N SER A 178 28.81 1.51 10.20
CA SER A 178 28.92 0.04 10.15
C SER A 178 27.58 -0.68 10.04
N ASP A 179 26.50 -0.02 10.43
CA ASP A 179 25.14 -0.59 10.44
C ASP A 179 24.38 -0.33 9.14
N PHE A 180 25.01 0.34 8.17
CA PHE A 180 24.46 0.61 6.86
C PHE A 180 25.27 -0.09 5.76
N THR A 181 24.56 -0.65 4.78
CA THR A 181 25.17 -1.31 3.61
C THR A 181 24.71 -0.69 2.31
N LEU A 182 25.64 -0.13 1.55
CA LEU A 182 25.38 0.34 0.19
C LEU A 182 25.79 -0.72 -0.82
N MET A 183 24.88 -1.12 -1.68
CA MET A 183 25.08 -2.15 -2.70
C MET A 183 25.07 -1.55 -4.10
N ALA A 184 25.86 -2.14 -5.00
CA ALA A 184 25.81 -1.85 -6.43
C ALA A 184 24.98 -2.90 -7.15
N GLY A 185 24.03 -2.45 -7.96
CA GLY A 185 23.18 -3.24 -8.85
C GLY A 185 23.18 -2.63 -10.25
N SER A 186 22.31 -3.13 -11.12
CA SER A 186 22.05 -2.56 -12.44
C SER A 186 20.71 -3.06 -12.97
N GLU A 187 20.01 -2.18 -13.69
CA GLU A 187 18.76 -2.47 -14.41
C GLU A 187 18.98 -2.52 -15.95
#